data_c9624efbcca14d3f1f29191a58ce8324
#
_entry.id   c9624efbcca14d3f1f29191a58ce8324
#
_cell.length_a   1.000
_cell.length_b   1.000
_cell.length_c   1.000
_cell.angle_alpha   90.00
_cell.angle_beta   90.00
_cell.angle_gamma   90.00
#
_symmetry.space_group_name_H-M   'P 1'
#
loop_
_entity.id
_entity.type
_entity.pdbx_description
1 polymer ?
#
loop_
_entity_poly.entity_id
_entity_poly.type
_entity_poly.pdbx_seq_one_letter_code
_entity_poly.pdbx_strand_id
1 'polypeptide(L)'
;VTLGQELANENTASHIRAAAGLALKNAFTFRDLARLREVQGKWQQQISPEIKTQVKELALKTLDSKDARAGQSAAQFIVSIAAIELPQNEWPELMNVLVQNVATGSDQLKQASLITIGFICESQDADLRESLIAHSNAILTAVVQGARREETNMDIRYAAIKALSDSVDFVRSNMDNEGERNYIMQVVCEATQADDLRVQAGAFGCLNRIMAAYYEKMRFYMEKALFGLSIMGMKSEEEDVSKLAIEFWCTVCEEEIAIEDDNAAVRFTFFKT
;
A
#
# COMPACT_ATOMS: atom_id res chain seq x y z
N VAL A 1 7.37 -6.13 25.86
CA VAL A 1 6.00 -6.27 26.41
C VAL A 1 5.49 -4.93 26.94
N THR A 2 6.17 -4.28 27.93
CA THR A 2 5.70 -3.04 28.58
C THR A 2 5.32 -1.95 27.59
N LEU A 3 6.18 -1.64 26.59
CA LEU A 3 5.85 -0.64 25.55
C LEU A 3 4.64 -1.06 24.71
N GLY A 4 4.47 -2.37 24.43
CA GLY A 4 3.29 -2.87 23.72
C GLY A 4 2.00 -2.71 24.55
N GLN A 5 2.07 -2.90 25.85
CA GLN A 5 0.96 -2.67 26.76
C GLN A 5 0.59 -1.19 26.83
N GLU A 6 1.59 -0.27 26.90
CA GLU A 6 1.34 1.17 26.86
C GLU A 6 0.72 1.61 25.53
N LEU A 7 1.21 1.08 24.41
CA LEU A 7 0.64 1.36 23.09
C LEU A 7 -0.84 0.92 23.01
N ALA A 8 -1.18 -0.25 23.54
CA ALA A 8 -2.52 -0.82 23.49
C ALA A 8 -3.48 -0.29 24.55
N ASN A 9 -2.99 0.47 25.55
CA ASN A 9 -3.81 0.94 26.67
C ASN A 9 -4.61 2.19 26.29
N GLU A 10 -5.91 2.03 26.08
CA GLU A 10 -6.83 3.12 25.72
C GLU A 10 -6.96 4.23 26.80
N ASN A 11 -6.53 3.97 28.04
CA ASN A 11 -6.55 4.97 29.12
C ASN A 11 -5.26 5.81 29.17
N THR A 12 -4.23 5.45 28.41
CA THR A 12 -2.98 6.21 28.31
C THR A 12 -3.13 7.35 27.30
N ALA A 13 -2.52 8.50 27.60
CA ALA A 13 -2.61 9.68 26.73
C ALA A 13 -2.03 9.39 25.32
N SER A 14 -2.68 9.92 24.26
CA SER A 14 -2.36 9.70 22.85
C SER A 14 -0.87 9.82 22.51
N HIS A 15 -0.22 10.88 22.99
CA HIS A 15 1.21 11.11 22.72
C HIS A 15 2.12 10.08 23.40
N ILE A 16 1.75 9.52 24.54
CA ILE A 16 2.50 8.45 25.22
C ILE A 16 2.34 7.15 24.43
N ARG A 17 1.13 6.81 24.00
CA ARG A 17 0.85 5.64 23.16
C ARG A 17 1.63 5.70 21.86
N ALA A 18 1.56 6.84 21.15
CA ALA A 18 2.31 7.05 19.92
C ALA A 18 3.84 6.95 20.13
N ALA A 19 4.37 7.52 21.24
CA ALA A 19 5.78 7.40 21.59
C ALA A 19 6.19 5.96 21.88
N ALA A 20 5.34 5.17 22.56
CA ALA A 20 5.60 3.75 22.82
C ALA A 20 5.67 2.94 21.52
N GLY A 21 4.73 3.16 20.58
CA GLY A 21 4.75 2.53 19.26
C GLY A 21 5.97 2.91 18.43
N LEU A 22 6.33 4.20 18.42
CA LEU A 22 7.53 4.68 17.73
C LEU A 22 8.81 4.10 18.35
N ALA A 23 8.89 3.98 19.68
CA ALA A 23 10.02 3.35 20.35
C ALA A 23 10.14 1.87 19.99
N LEU A 24 9.02 1.15 19.91
CA LEU A 24 8.97 -0.24 19.44
C LEU A 24 9.48 -0.34 18.00
N LYS A 25 8.94 0.44 17.08
CA LYS A 25 9.39 0.47 15.67
C LYS A 25 10.88 0.79 15.55
N ASN A 26 11.37 1.80 16.28
CA ASN A 26 12.77 2.22 16.23
C ASN A 26 13.73 1.18 16.82
N ALA A 27 13.26 0.28 17.68
CA ALA A 27 14.05 -0.84 18.16
C ALA A 27 14.41 -1.86 17.05
N PHE A 28 13.70 -1.85 15.92
CA PHE A 28 13.90 -2.74 14.77
C PHE A 28 14.36 -2.02 13.50
N THR A 29 14.52 -0.69 13.54
CA THR A 29 14.85 0.11 12.35
C THR A 29 16.21 0.75 12.53
N PHE A 30 17.19 0.38 11.72
CA PHE A 30 18.56 0.92 11.74
C PHE A 30 19.03 1.20 10.33
N ARG A 31 19.80 2.29 10.14
CA ARG A 31 20.49 2.58 8.87
C ARG A 31 21.73 1.70 8.68
N ASP A 32 22.37 1.31 9.79
CA ASP A 32 23.50 0.41 9.78
C ASP A 32 23.02 -1.04 9.62
N LEU A 33 23.40 -1.69 8.53
CA LEU A 33 22.98 -3.04 8.18
C LEU A 33 23.50 -4.09 9.17
N ALA A 34 24.69 -3.90 9.75
CA ALA A 34 25.24 -4.86 10.72
C ALA A 34 24.40 -4.86 12.00
N ARG A 35 24.04 -3.65 12.47
CA ARG A 35 23.17 -3.48 13.64
C ARG A 35 21.75 -3.99 13.39
N LEU A 36 21.22 -3.74 12.17
CA LEU A 36 19.92 -4.27 11.79
C LEU A 36 19.90 -5.79 11.86
N ARG A 37 20.89 -6.46 11.26
CA ARG A 37 21.01 -7.93 11.29
C ARG A 37 21.20 -8.47 12.71
N GLU A 38 21.96 -7.78 13.55
CA GLU A 38 22.12 -8.15 14.96
C GLU A 38 20.77 -8.15 15.69
N VAL A 39 19.96 -7.09 15.51
CA VAL A 39 18.66 -6.98 16.17
C VAL A 39 17.65 -7.99 15.61
N GLN A 40 17.64 -8.21 14.30
CA GLN A 40 16.83 -9.26 13.66
C GLN A 40 17.20 -10.64 14.24
N GLY A 41 18.48 -10.96 14.34
CA GLY A 41 18.96 -12.21 14.95
C GLY A 41 18.57 -12.35 16.42
N LYS A 42 18.61 -11.26 17.21
CA LYS A 42 18.12 -11.27 18.60
C LYS A 42 16.61 -11.55 18.67
N TRP A 43 15.82 -10.91 17.81
CA TRP A 43 14.39 -11.17 17.72
C TRP A 43 14.10 -12.63 17.41
N GLN A 44 14.77 -13.19 16.43
CA GLN A 44 14.54 -14.57 15.97
C GLN A 44 14.98 -15.60 17.03
N GLN A 45 16.15 -15.43 17.66
CA GLN A 45 16.82 -16.46 18.45
C GLN A 45 16.69 -16.28 19.97
N GLN A 46 16.53 -15.05 20.47
CA GLN A 46 16.59 -14.75 21.90
C GLN A 46 15.24 -14.36 22.51
N ILE A 47 14.25 -14.00 21.69
CA ILE A 47 12.93 -13.67 22.19
C ILE A 47 12.04 -14.91 22.12
N SER A 48 11.41 -15.26 23.24
CA SER A 48 10.56 -16.44 23.29
C SER A 48 9.29 -16.28 22.41
N PRO A 49 8.76 -17.38 21.84
CA PRO A 49 7.54 -17.36 21.02
C PRO A 49 6.35 -16.69 21.73
N GLU A 50 6.21 -16.89 23.04
CA GLU A 50 5.13 -16.32 23.82
C GLU A 50 5.21 -14.78 23.87
N ILE A 51 6.43 -14.25 24.05
CA ILE A 51 6.65 -12.79 24.04
C ILE A 51 6.39 -12.22 22.65
N LYS A 52 6.86 -12.88 21.57
CA LYS A 52 6.59 -12.49 20.19
C LYS A 52 5.07 -12.42 19.93
N THR A 53 4.34 -13.49 20.28
CA THR A 53 2.89 -13.57 20.12
C THR A 53 2.19 -12.46 20.88
N GLN A 54 2.50 -12.27 22.16
CA GLN A 54 1.88 -11.23 22.98
C GLN A 54 2.09 -9.82 22.39
N VAL A 55 3.29 -9.52 21.92
CA VAL A 55 3.62 -8.20 21.37
C VAL A 55 2.91 -8.00 20.02
N LYS A 56 2.83 -9.02 19.16
CA LYS A 56 2.08 -9.00 17.89
C LYS A 56 0.57 -8.79 18.13
N GLU A 57 -0.02 -9.51 19.07
CA GLU A 57 -1.43 -9.36 19.46
C GLU A 57 -1.75 -7.96 19.96
N LEU A 58 -0.90 -7.39 20.83
CA LEU A 58 -1.06 -6.01 21.33
C LEU A 58 -1.00 -5.00 20.18
N ALA A 59 -0.10 -5.17 19.22
CA ALA A 59 0.01 -4.30 18.06
C ALA A 59 -1.21 -4.43 17.14
N LEU A 60 -1.65 -5.64 16.80
CA LEU A 60 -2.84 -5.89 15.99
C LEU A 60 -4.11 -5.34 16.65
N LYS A 61 -4.27 -5.54 17.96
CA LYS A 61 -5.39 -4.96 18.71
C LYS A 61 -5.42 -3.44 18.64
N THR A 62 -4.24 -2.80 18.62
CA THR A 62 -4.15 -1.33 18.58
C THR A 62 -4.57 -0.75 17.23
N LEU A 63 -4.62 -1.55 16.16
CA LEU A 63 -5.17 -1.08 14.86
C LEU A 63 -6.64 -0.66 14.98
N ASP A 64 -7.42 -1.23 15.90
CA ASP A 64 -8.82 -0.85 16.17
C ASP A 64 -8.97 0.29 17.21
N SER A 65 -7.87 0.96 17.54
CA SER A 65 -7.88 2.07 18.48
C SER A 65 -8.63 3.29 17.92
N LYS A 66 -9.42 3.96 18.79
CA LYS A 66 -10.03 5.25 18.47
C LYS A 66 -8.99 6.36 18.31
N ASP A 67 -7.79 6.17 18.83
CA ASP A 67 -6.66 7.07 18.67
C ASP A 67 -5.90 6.73 17.37
N ALA A 68 -6.14 7.50 16.32
CA ALA A 68 -5.51 7.32 15.03
C ALA A 68 -3.97 7.34 15.07
N ARG A 69 -3.36 8.12 15.99
CA ARG A 69 -1.90 8.15 16.15
C ARG A 69 -1.36 6.85 16.74
N ALA A 70 -2.08 6.27 17.70
CA ALA A 70 -1.72 4.97 18.25
C ALA A 70 -1.87 3.87 17.20
N GLY A 71 -2.97 3.86 16.44
CA GLY A 71 -3.18 2.94 15.32
C GLY A 71 -2.08 3.03 14.26
N GLN A 72 -1.70 4.24 13.84
CA GLN A 72 -0.62 4.45 12.89
C GLN A 72 0.75 4.00 13.42
N SER A 73 1.04 4.25 14.71
CA SER A 73 2.28 3.80 15.34
C SER A 73 2.32 2.27 15.46
N ALA A 74 1.18 1.64 15.73
CA ALA A 74 1.04 0.18 15.73
C ALA A 74 1.27 -0.40 14.32
N ALA A 75 0.69 0.21 13.28
CA ALA A 75 0.91 -0.16 11.89
C ALA A 75 2.40 -0.16 11.53
N GLN A 76 3.12 0.93 11.84
CA GLN A 76 4.57 1.02 11.60
C GLN A 76 5.38 -0.03 12.37
N PHE A 77 4.96 -0.34 13.59
CA PHE A 77 5.61 -1.40 14.37
C PHE A 77 5.34 -2.79 13.79
N ILE A 78 4.11 -3.09 13.36
CA ILE A 78 3.76 -4.33 12.67
C ILE A 78 4.64 -4.51 11.44
N VAL A 79 4.82 -3.48 10.62
CA VAL A 79 5.69 -3.52 9.43
C VAL A 79 7.14 -3.88 9.79
N SER A 80 7.66 -3.32 10.89
CA SER A 80 9.04 -3.63 11.31
C SER A 80 9.24 -5.09 11.74
N ILE A 81 8.20 -5.75 12.29
CA ILE A 81 8.22 -7.19 12.58
C ILE A 81 7.97 -8.00 11.30
N ALA A 82 7.03 -7.57 10.46
CA ALA A 82 6.71 -8.21 9.19
C ALA A 82 7.95 -8.33 8.28
N ALA A 83 8.81 -7.31 8.25
CA ALA A 83 10.07 -7.34 7.51
C ALA A 83 11.04 -8.45 7.99
N ILE A 84 10.91 -8.92 9.23
CA ILE A 84 11.72 -10.01 9.78
C ILE A 84 11.04 -11.37 9.57
N GLU A 85 9.73 -11.45 9.84
CA GLU A 85 9.02 -12.72 10.00
C GLU A 85 8.37 -13.21 8.70
N LEU A 86 7.88 -12.32 7.80
CA LEU A 86 7.27 -12.76 6.55
C LEU A 86 8.24 -13.49 5.61
N PRO A 87 9.49 -13.01 5.40
CA PRO A 87 10.47 -13.74 4.57
C PRO A 87 10.81 -15.13 5.10
N GLN A 88 10.70 -15.33 6.42
CA GLN A 88 10.99 -16.60 7.10
C GLN A 88 9.74 -17.48 7.28
N ASN A 89 8.56 -17.00 6.83
CA ASN A 89 7.27 -17.65 7.06
C ASN A 89 6.95 -17.87 8.56
N GLU A 90 7.42 -16.96 9.43
CA GLU A 90 7.18 -17.00 10.88
C GLU A 90 5.89 -16.25 11.31
N TRP A 91 5.28 -15.49 10.39
CA TRP A 91 3.98 -14.83 10.60
C TRP A 91 3.02 -14.99 9.40
N PRO A 92 2.74 -16.22 8.97
CA PRO A 92 1.99 -16.50 7.75
C PRO A 92 0.54 -15.98 7.78
N GLU A 93 -0.04 -15.84 8.98
CA GLU A 93 -1.42 -15.38 9.16
C GLU A 93 -1.59 -13.86 9.04
N LEU A 94 -0.52 -13.05 9.09
CA LEU A 94 -0.62 -11.59 9.13
C LEU A 94 -1.47 -11.03 7.99
N MET A 95 -1.18 -11.42 6.75
CA MET A 95 -1.89 -10.90 5.59
C MET A 95 -3.37 -11.28 5.61
N ASN A 96 -3.70 -12.51 6.03
CA ASN A 96 -5.09 -12.95 6.15
C ASN A 96 -5.84 -12.18 7.24
N VAL A 97 -5.19 -11.88 8.37
CA VAL A 97 -5.76 -11.05 9.45
C VAL A 97 -6.06 -9.64 8.93
N LEU A 98 -5.12 -9.00 8.21
CA LEU A 98 -5.32 -7.66 7.65
C LEU A 98 -6.47 -7.65 6.63
N VAL A 99 -6.55 -8.64 5.74
CA VAL A 99 -7.66 -8.80 4.77
C VAL A 99 -9.00 -8.96 5.49
N GLN A 100 -9.05 -9.79 6.52
CA GLN A 100 -10.27 -9.99 7.32
C GLN A 100 -10.70 -8.71 8.04
N ASN A 101 -9.75 -7.95 8.57
CA ASN A 101 -10.00 -6.66 9.19
C ASN A 101 -10.63 -5.67 8.21
N VAL A 102 -10.14 -5.61 6.97
CA VAL A 102 -10.72 -4.77 5.91
C VAL A 102 -12.13 -5.24 5.53
N ALA A 103 -12.37 -6.54 5.54
CA ALA A 103 -13.67 -7.09 5.15
C ALA A 103 -14.77 -6.84 6.19
N THR A 104 -14.46 -6.95 7.48
CA THR A 104 -15.48 -7.04 8.55
C THR A 104 -15.24 -6.11 9.74
N GLY A 105 -14.13 -5.38 9.78
CA GLY A 105 -13.75 -4.54 10.91
C GLY A 105 -14.55 -3.23 11.01
N SER A 106 -14.32 -2.50 12.10
CA SER A 106 -14.74 -1.10 12.24
C SER A 106 -14.04 -0.21 11.20
N ASP A 107 -14.52 0.99 10.97
CA ASP A 107 -13.90 1.93 10.03
C ASP A 107 -12.43 2.21 10.40
N GLN A 108 -12.14 2.37 11.70
CA GLN A 108 -10.79 2.55 12.22
C GLN A 108 -9.89 1.34 11.89
N LEU A 109 -10.41 0.14 12.15
CA LEU A 109 -9.67 -1.11 11.89
C LEU A 109 -9.42 -1.33 10.40
N LYS A 110 -10.42 -1.06 9.55
CA LYS A 110 -10.28 -1.11 8.08
C LYS A 110 -9.21 -0.16 7.60
N GLN A 111 -9.29 1.11 7.98
CA GLN A 111 -8.32 2.14 7.59
C GLN A 111 -6.91 1.79 8.06
N ALA A 112 -6.73 1.45 9.34
CA ALA A 112 -5.42 1.11 9.90
C ALA A 112 -4.82 -0.15 9.27
N SER A 113 -5.64 -1.15 8.93
CA SER A 113 -5.19 -2.37 8.23
C SER A 113 -4.75 -2.07 6.80
N LEU A 114 -5.46 -1.21 6.06
CA LEU A 114 -5.06 -0.75 4.73
C LEU A 114 -3.77 0.06 4.77
N ILE A 115 -3.60 0.95 5.75
CA ILE A 115 -2.35 1.69 5.98
C ILE A 115 -1.20 0.71 6.27
N THR A 116 -1.46 -0.33 7.07
CA THR A 116 -0.46 -1.36 7.38
C THR A 116 -0.03 -2.11 6.12
N ILE A 117 -0.98 -2.52 5.27
CA ILE A 117 -0.70 -3.16 3.98
C ILE A 117 0.14 -2.22 3.09
N GLY A 118 -0.25 -0.95 2.98
CA GLY A 118 0.51 0.05 2.22
C GLY A 118 1.95 0.16 2.68
N PHE A 119 2.20 0.32 3.98
CA PHE A 119 3.54 0.39 4.55
C PHE A 119 4.37 -0.89 4.33
N ILE A 120 3.74 -2.08 4.37
CA ILE A 120 4.42 -3.34 4.03
C ILE A 120 4.85 -3.31 2.56
N CYS A 121 3.97 -2.89 1.65
CA CYS A 121 4.26 -2.80 0.22
C CYS A 121 5.27 -1.71 -0.14
N GLU A 122 5.33 -0.60 0.61
CA GLU A 122 6.30 0.49 0.43
C GLU A 122 7.72 0.11 0.85
N SER A 123 7.90 -0.98 1.60
CA SER A 123 9.21 -1.41 2.10
C SER A 123 10.22 -1.64 0.98
N GLN A 124 11.47 -1.21 1.22
CA GLN A 124 12.60 -1.43 0.30
C GLN A 124 13.43 -2.67 0.67
N ASP A 125 13.02 -3.42 1.68
CA ASP A 125 13.67 -4.68 2.06
C ASP A 125 13.44 -5.74 0.98
N ALA A 126 14.54 -6.26 0.40
CA ALA A 126 14.47 -7.16 -0.76
C ALA A 126 13.80 -8.50 -0.42
N ASP A 127 14.11 -9.06 0.77
CA ASP A 127 13.59 -10.36 1.18
C ASP A 127 12.08 -10.25 1.47
N LEU A 128 11.66 -9.14 2.10
CA LEU A 128 10.23 -8.85 2.30
C LEU A 128 9.52 -8.69 0.96
N ARG A 129 10.07 -7.90 0.03
CA ARG A 129 9.46 -7.68 -1.30
C ARG A 129 9.25 -9.00 -2.06
N GLU A 130 10.22 -9.91 -2.03
CA GLU A 130 10.08 -11.22 -2.66
C GLU A 130 8.96 -12.05 -1.99
N SER A 131 8.86 -12.01 -0.67
CA SER A 131 7.79 -12.73 0.05
C SER A 131 6.38 -12.19 -0.27
N LEU A 132 6.23 -10.90 -0.60
CA LEU A 132 4.93 -10.29 -0.92
C LEU A 132 4.30 -10.81 -2.21
N ILE A 133 5.09 -11.34 -3.14
CA ILE A 133 4.58 -11.93 -4.39
C ILE A 133 3.60 -13.08 -4.08
N ALA A 134 3.91 -13.89 -3.07
CA ALA A 134 3.03 -14.98 -2.64
C ALA A 134 1.71 -14.49 -2.00
N HIS A 135 1.67 -13.24 -1.54
CA HIS A 135 0.52 -12.62 -0.91
C HIS A 135 -0.28 -11.67 -1.82
N SER A 136 0.10 -11.57 -3.11
CA SER A 136 -0.49 -10.62 -4.07
C SER A 136 -2.02 -10.65 -4.11
N ASN A 137 -2.64 -11.83 -4.15
CA ASN A 137 -4.09 -11.98 -4.16
C ASN A 137 -4.76 -11.47 -2.87
N ALA A 138 -4.15 -11.72 -1.71
CA ALA A 138 -4.65 -11.24 -0.43
C ALA A 138 -4.55 -9.71 -0.35
N ILE A 139 -3.39 -9.15 -0.72
CA ILE A 139 -3.18 -7.71 -0.81
C ILE A 139 -4.23 -7.08 -1.72
N LEU A 140 -4.35 -7.58 -2.94
CA LEU A 140 -5.26 -7.03 -3.94
C LEU A 140 -6.72 -7.08 -3.49
N THR A 141 -7.14 -8.19 -2.86
CA THR A 141 -8.48 -8.34 -2.32
C THR A 141 -8.80 -7.22 -1.32
N ALA A 142 -7.91 -6.96 -0.37
CA ALA A 142 -8.11 -5.94 0.65
C ALA A 142 -8.13 -4.52 0.05
N VAL A 143 -7.12 -4.18 -0.78
CA VAL A 143 -6.98 -2.81 -1.29
C VAL A 143 -8.08 -2.46 -2.30
N VAL A 144 -8.47 -3.40 -3.15
CA VAL A 144 -9.56 -3.19 -4.11
C VAL A 144 -10.89 -3.07 -3.37
N GLN A 145 -11.14 -3.90 -2.35
CA GLN A 145 -12.36 -3.80 -1.54
C GLN A 145 -12.51 -2.43 -0.88
N GLY A 146 -11.44 -1.89 -0.30
CA GLY A 146 -11.47 -0.58 0.35
C GLY A 146 -11.51 0.60 -0.64
N ALA A 147 -11.02 0.42 -1.87
CA ALA A 147 -10.95 1.49 -2.88
C ALA A 147 -12.25 1.66 -3.69
N ARG A 148 -13.16 0.68 -3.67
CA ARG A 148 -14.40 0.68 -4.47
C ARG A 148 -15.29 1.88 -4.19
N ARG A 149 -16.11 2.22 -5.19
CA ARG A 149 -17.08 3.31 -5.11
C ARG A 149 -18.12 3.14 -4.00
N GLU A 150 -18.44 1.89 -3.63
CA GLU A 150 -19.39 1.55 -2.58
C GLU A 150 -18.88 1.84 -1.17
N GLU A 151 -17.56 1.99 -0.99
CA GLU A 151 -17.02 2.45 0.28
C GLU A 151 -17.29 3.96 0.43
N THR A 152 -18.10 4.29 1.41
CA THR A 152 -18.55 5.67 1.66
C THR A 152 -17.60 6.47 2.55
N ASN A 153 -16.72 5.78 3.29
CA ASN A 153 -15.72 6.43 4.11
C ASN A 153 -14.49 6.81 3.27
N MET A 154 -14.30 8.12 3.03
CA MET A 154 -13.22 8.60 2.18
C MET A 154 -11.82 8.39 2.77
N ASP A 155 -11.68 8.27 4.08
CA ASP A 155 -10.39 7.93 4.71
C ASP A 155 -9.99 6.48 4.44
N ILE A 156 -10.97 5.56 4.42
CA ILE A 156 -10.75 4.16 4.02
C ILE A 156 -10.40 4.10 2.53
N ARG A 157 -11.17 4.80 1.66
CA ARG A 157 -10.88 4.84 0.21
C ARG A 157 -9.50 5.40 -0.08
N TYR A 158 -9.12 6.48 0.57
CA TYR A 158 -7.79 7.07 0.42
C TYR A 158 -6.68 6.11 0.83
N ALA A 159 -6.81 5.47 2.01
CA ALA A 159 -5.85 4.47 2.49
C ALA A 159 -5.74 3.29 1.52
N ALA A 160 -6.87 2.85 0.96
CA ALA A 160 -6.91 1.73 0.01
C ALA A 160 -6.26 2.08 -1.33
N ILE A 161 -6.55 3.25 -1.91
CA ILE A 161 -5.93 3.72 -3.16
C ILE A 161 -4.42 3.89 -2.98
N LYS A 162 -3.98 4.42 -1.84
CA LYS A 162 -2.56 4.52 -1.50
C LYS A 162 -1.91 3.14 -1.43
N ALA A 163 -2.50 2.21 -0.69
CA ALA A 163 -2.01 0.84 -0.58
C ALA A 163 -2.03 0.10 -1.93
N LEU A 164 -3.03 0.33 -2.78
CA LEU A 164 -3.08 -0.20 -4.13
C LEU A 164 -1.90 0.33 -4.97
N SER A 165 -1.66 1.64 -4.91
CA SER A 165 -0.51 2.26 -5.56
C SER A 165 0.82 1.62 -5.12
N ASP A 166 0.99 1.39 -3.82
CA ASP A 166 2.21 0.80 -3.27
C ASP A 166 2.35 -0.70 -3.57
N SER A 167 1.25 -1.39 -3.92
CA SER A 167 1.23 -2.81 -4.27
C SER A 167 1.45 -3.11 -5.76
N VAL A 168 1.50 -2.11 -6.63
CA VAL A 168 1.58 -2.27 -8.10
C VAL A 168 2.71 -3.23 -8.53
N ASP A 169 3.85 -3.20 -7.87
CA ASP A 169 5.01 -4.03 -8.19
C ASP A 169 4.81 -5.53 -7.88
N PHE A 170 3.86 -5.87 -6.98
CA PHE A 170 3.64 -7.25 -6.50
C PHE A 170 2.47 -7.96 -7.18
N VAL A 171 1.65 -7.23 -7.93
CA VAL A 171 0.39 -7.75 -8.51
C VAL A 171 0.51 -8.10 -10.00
N ARG A 172 1.73 -8.43 -10.47
CA ARG A 172 1.98 -8.72 -11.89
C ARG A 172 1.10 -9.84 -12.44
N SER A 173 0.95 -10.95 -11.71
CA SER A 173 0.10 -12.07 -12.11
C SER A 173 -1.37 -11.66 -12.28
N ASN A 174 -1.86 -10.77 -11.43
CA ASN A 174 -3.21 -10.22 -11.50
C ASN A 174 -3.35 -9.25 -12.69
N MET A 175 -2.33 -8.43 -12.95
CA MET A 175 -2.30 -7.55 -14.13
C MET A 175 -2.13 -8.32 -15.45
N ASP A 176 -1.58 -9.53 -15.44
CA ASP A 176 -1.54 -10.42 -16.59
C ASP A 176 -2.92 -11.04 -16.89
N ASN A 177 -3.75 -11.26 -15.86
CA ASN A 177 -5.12 -11.73 -16.01
C ASN A 177 -6.03 -10.56 -16.46
N GLU A 178 -6.63 -10.69 -17.66
CA GLU A 178 -7.47 -9.62 -18.22
C GLU A 178 -8.66 -9.24 -17.34
N GLY A 179 -9.34 -10.22 -16.75
CA GLY A 179 -10.51 -9.97 -15.90
C GLY A 179 -10.16 -9.21 -14.63
N GLU A 180 -9.07 -9.62 -13.96
CA GLU A 180 -8.58 -8.97 -12.75
C GLU A 180 -8.04 -7.57 -13.06
N ARG A 181 -7.26 -7.44 -14.14
CA ARG A 181 -6.76 -6.15 -14.63
C ARG A 181 -7.91 -5.19 -14.94
N ASN A 182 -8.95 -5.64 -15.64
CA ASN A 182 -10.12 -4.82 -15.95
C ASN A 182 -10.78 -4.29 -14.66
N TYR A 183 -10.89 -5.14 -13.65
CA TYR A 183 -11.47 -4.75 -12.38
C TYR A 183 -10.60 -3.76 -11.59
N ILE A 184 -9.29 -3.97 -11.54
CA ILE A 184 -8.34 -3.01 -10.95
C ILE A 184 -8.45 -1.65 -11.65
N MET A 185 -8.39 -1.65 -12.98
CA MET A 185 -8.46 -0.41 -13.77
C MET A 185 -9.78 0.30 -13.59
N GLN A 186 -10.92 -0.43 -13.53
CA GLN A 186 -12.21 0.16 -13.22
C GLN A 186 -12.18 0.90 -11.88
N VAL A 187 -11.74 0.23 -10.80
CA VAL A 187 -11.70 0.82 -9.45
C VAL A 187 -10.83 2.07 -9.41
N VAL A 188 -9.65 2.05 -10.05
CA VAL A 188 -8.75 3.20 -10.08
C VAL A 188 -9.34 4.33 -10.92
N CYS A 189 -9.91 4.05 -12.09
CA CYS A 189 -10.58 5.05 -12.91
C CYS A 189 -11.78 5.69 -12.19
N GLU A 190 -12.59 4.91 -11.48
CA GLU A 190 -13.70 5.44 -10.66
C GLU A 190 -13.18 6.33 -9.51
N ALA A 191 -12.04 5.99 -8.93
CA ALA A 191 -11.44 6.78 -7.85
C ALA A 191 -10.91 8.14 -8.34
N THR A 192 -10.51 8.29 -9.61
CA THR A 192 -10.16 9.61 -10.19
C THR A 192 -11.35 10.57 -10.26
N GLN A 193 -12.56 10.07 -10.08
CA GLN A 193 -13.83 10.84 -10.13
C GLN A 193 -14.48 10.98 -8.74
N ALA A 194 -13.76 10.63 -7.68
CA ALA A 194 -14.27 10.73 -6.30
C ALA A 194 -14.48 12.20 -5.91
N ASP A 195 -15.42 12.47 -5.00
CA ASP A 195 -15.64 13.82 -4.47
C ASP A 195 -14.50 14.27 -3.53
N ASP A 196 -13.76 13.34 -2.94
CA ASP A 196 -12.60 13.63 -2.07
C ASP A 196 -11.33 13.79 -2.92
N LEU A 197 -10.72 14.97 -2.84
CA LEU A 197 -9.53 15.33 -3.63
C LEU A 197 -8.29 14.49 -3.30
N ARG A 198 -8.18 13.98 -2.08
CA ARG A 198 -7.08 13.08 -1.70
C ARG A 198 -7.20 11.75 -2.43
N VAL A 199 -8.45 11.25 -2.56
CA VAL A 199 -8.74 10.02 -3.31
C VAL A 199 -8.46 10.24 -4.79
N GLN A 200 -8.89 11.38 -5.38
CA GLN A 200 -8.59 11.72 -6.77
C GLN A 200 -7.08 11.77 -7.03
N ALA A 201 -6.33 12.55 -6.23
CA ALA A 201 -4.89 12.66 -6.37
C ALA A 201 -4.19 11.31 -6.19
N GLY A 202 -4.58 10.53 -5.17
CA GLY A 202 -4.07 9.17 -4.96
C GLY A 202 -4.33 8.24 -6.14
N ALA A 203 -5.51 8.36 -6.79
CA ALA A 203 -5.86 7.57 -7.97
C ALA A 203 -5.01 7.94 -9.20
N PHE A 204 -4.75 9.24 -9.46
CA PHE A 204 -3.83 9.64 -10.53
C PHE A 204 -2.40 9.15 -10.25
N GLY A 205 -1.91 9.25 -8.99
CA GLY A 205 -0.62 8.69 -8.62
C GLY A 205 -0.55 7.17 -8.83
N CYS A 206 -1.63 6.45 -8.52
CA CYS A 206 -1.74 5.02 -8.80
C CYS A 206 -1.72 4.72 -10.32
N LEU A 207 -2.43 5.52 -11.14
CA LEU A 207 -2.40 5.40 -12.60
C LEU A 207 -1.00 5.62 -13.16
N ASN A 208 -0.24 6.59 -12.65
CA ASN A 208 1.14 6.85 -13.07
C ASN A 208 2.02 5.61 -12.82
N ARG A 209 1.91 4.99 -11.62
CA ARG A 209 2.66 3.77 -11.33
C ARG A 209 2.23 2.57 -12.18
N ILE A 210 0.92 2.40 -12.42
CA ILE A 210 0.41 1.34 -13.29
C ILE A 210 0.91 1.56 -14.72
N MET A 211 0.88 2.82 -15.22
CA MET A 211 1.37 3.16 -16.55
C MET A 211 2.86 2.81 -16.71
N ALA A 212 3.70 3.20 -15.76
CA ALA A 212 5.12 2.88 -15.77
C ALA A 212 5.41 1.37 -15.67
N ALA A 213 4.64 0.63 -14.86
CA ALA A 213 4.89 -0.80 -14.62
C ALA A 213 4.32 -1.74 -15.71
N TYR A 214 3.25 -1.32 -16.41
CA TYR A 214 2.46 -2.16 -17.31
C TYR A 214 2.07 -1.45 -18.61
N TYR A 215 2.94 -0.57 -19.12
CA TYR A 215 2.69 0.25 -20.31
C TYR A 215 2.10 -0.52 -21.47
N GLU A 216 2.67 -1.71 -21.77
CA GLU A 216 2.27 -2.56 -22.87
C GLU A 216 0.82 -3.08 -22.81
N LYS A 217 0.20 -3.03 -21.60
CA LYS A 217 -1.18 -3.46 -21.37
C LYS A 217 -2.18 -2.30 -21.39
N MET A 218 -1.69 -1.05 -21.45
CA MET A 218 -2.52 0.14 -21.19
C MET A 218 -3.25 0.67 -22.43
N ARG A 219 -2.94 0.22 -23.66
CA ARG A 219 -3.53 0.73 -24.89
C ARG A 219 -5.06 0.73 -24.88
N PHE A 220 -5.68 -0.39 -24.51
CA PHE A 220 -7.14 -0.51 -24.43
C PHE A 220 -7.77 0.51 -23.49
N TYR A 221 -7.16 0.69 -22.31
CA TYR A 221 -7.66 1.61 -21.29
C TYR A 221 -7.44 3.06 -21.69
N MET A 222 -6.35 3.35 -22.40
CA MET A 222 -6.06 4.68 -22.93
C MET A 222 -7.17 5.13 -23.86
N GLU A 223 -7.53 4.28 -24.83
CA GLU A 223 -8.59 4.57 -25.82
C GLU A 223 -9.98 4.69 -25.17
N LYS A 224 -10.27 3.93 -24.13
CA LYS A 224 -11.60 3.86 -23.51
C LYS A 224 -11.85 4.89 -22.42
N ALA A 225 -10.83 5.22 -21.61
CA ALA A 225 -11.02 6.03 -20.40
C ALA A 225 -9.85 6.97 -20.08
N LEU A 226 -8.60 6.49 -20.06
CA LEU A 226 -7.49 7.23 -19.46
C LEU A 226 -7.21 8.55 -20.15
N PHE A 227 -7.35 8.62 -21.48
CA PHE A 227 -7.22 9.87 -22.23
C PHE A 227 -8.20 10.93 -21.73
N GLY A 228 -9.48 10.60 -21.63
CA GLY A 228 -10.50 11.53 -21.15
C GLY A 228 -10.31 11.93 -19.70
N LEU A 229 -10.01 10.95 -18.82
CA LEU A 229 -9.79 11.18 -17.39
C LEU A 229 -8.57 12.06 -17.14
N SER A 230 -7.45 11.82 -17.83
CA SER A 230 -6.24 12.64 -17.67
C SER A 230 -6.44 14.08 -18.14
N ILE A 231 -7.17 14.29 -19.26
CA ILE A 231 -7.51 15.65 -19.71
C ILE A 231 -8.42 16.37 -18.69
N MET A 232 -9.36 15.65 -18.06
CA MET A 232 -10.20 16.23 -17.00
C MET A 232 -9.35 16.56 -15.77
N GLY A 233 -8.48 15.67 -15.36
CA GLY A 233 -7.57 15.89 -14.23
C GLY A 233 -6.65 17.09 -14.45
N MET A 234 -6.06 17.26 -15.63
CA MET A 234 -5.23 18.43 -15.97
C MET A 234 -5.98 19.77 -15.89
N LYS A 235 -7.31 19.75 -16.02
CA LYS A 235 -8.15 20.96 -15.89
C LYS A 235 -8.66 21.16 -14.46
N SER A 236 -8.29 20.32 -13.52
CA SER A 236 -8.65 20.50 -12.11
C SER A 236 -8.08 21.80 -11.57
N GLU A 237 -8.88 22.51 -10.77
CA GLU A 237 -8.41 23.68 -10.01
C GLU A 237 -7.51 23.27 -8.85
N GLU A 238 -7.55 22.01 -8.44
CA GLU A 238 -6.72 21.44 -7.39
C GLU A 238 -5.33 21.08 -7.92
N GLU A 239 -4.32 21.73 -7.38
CA GLU A 239 -2.93 21.66 -7.85
C GLU A 239 -2.37 20.22 -7.80
N ASP A 240 -2.66 19.48 -6.74
CA ASP A 240 -2.16 18.10 -6.59
C ASP A 240 -2.77 17.15 -7.64
N VAL A 241 -4.06 17.32 -7.96
CA VAL A 241 -4.74 16.53 -8.99
C VAL A 241 -4.19 16.87 -10.38
N SER A 242 -4.09 18.18 -10.69
CA SER A 242 -3.63 18.63 -12.01
C SER A 242 -2.17 18.26 -12.27
N LYS A 243 -1.29 18.35 -11.27
CA LYS A 243 0.12 17.92 -11.37
C LYS A 243 0.23 16.43 -11.68
N LEU A 244 -0.47 15.57 -10.94
CA LEU A 244 -0.41 14.13 -11.15
C LEU A 244 -1.02 13.71 -12.49
N ALA A 245 -2.04 14.41 -12.97
CA ALA A 245 -2.60 14.20 -14.30
C ALA A 245 -1.64 14.65 -15.43
N ILE A 246 -0.82 15.69 -15.20
CA ILE A 246 0.27 16.07 -16.12
C ILE A 246 1.39 15.04 -16.08
N GLU A 247 1.80 14.60 -14.88
CA GLU A 247 2.82 13.57 -14.68
C GLU A 247 2.47 12.27 -15.41
N PHE A 248 1.18 11.91 -15.48
CA PHE A 248 0.71 10.79 -16.27
C PHE A 248 1.21 10.86 -17.73
N TRP A 249 1.13 12.03 -18.36
CA TRP A 249 1.62 12.22 -19.73
C TRP A 249 3.14 12.24 -19.82
N CYS A 250 3.84 12.73 -18.78
CA CYS A 250 5.29 12.60 -18.73
C CYS A 250 5.70 11.12 -18.72
N THR A 251 5.04 10.30 -17.90
CA THR A 251 5.28 8.84 -17.86
C THR A 251 5.01 8.20 -19.23
N VAL A 252 3.91 8.56 -19.90
CA VAL A 252 3.61 8.04 -21.26
C VAL A 252 4.73 8.40 -22.23
N CYS A 253 5.22 9.65 -22.20
CA CYS A 253 6.32 10.08 -23.06
C CYS A 253 7.63 9.35 -22.76
N GLU A 254 7.96 9.14 -21.49
CA GLU A 254 9.16 8.42 -21.06
C GLU A 254 9.15 6.97 -21.55
N GLU A 255 8.02 6.28 -21.43
CA GLU A 255 7.85 4.90 -21.93
C GLU A 255 7.96 4.82 -23.46
N GLU A 256 7.34 5.76 -24.20
CA GLU A 256 7.46 5.81 -25.66
C GLU A 256 8.90 6.08 -26.11
N ILE A 257 9.65 6.96 -25.46
CA ILE A 257 11.07 7.23 -25.73
C ILE A 257 11.90 5.97 -25.45
N ALA A 258 11.69 5.30 -24.31
CA ALA A 258 12.42 4.09 -23.99
C ALA A 258 12.20 2.98 -25.04
N ILE A 259 10.95 2.81 -25.54
CA ILE A 259 10.64 1.87 -26.59
C ILE A 259 11.32 2.23 -27.91
N GLU A 260 11.41 3.53 -28.24
CA GLU A 260 12.13 3.98 -29.46
C GLU A 260 13.63 3.70 -29.38
N ASP A 261 14.25 3.96 -28.23
CA ASP A 261 15.68 3.73 -27.99
C ASP A 261 16.04 2.25 -28.02
N ASP A 262 15.18 1.37 -27.50
CA ASP A 262 15.40 -0.08 -27.47
C ASP A 262 15.14 -0.78 -28.81
N ASN A 263 14.72 -0.05 -29.88
CA ASN A 263 14.31 -0.63 -31.17
C ASN A 263 13.25 -1.75 -31.05
N ALA A 264 12.43 -1.70 -30.02
CA ALA A 264 11.40 -2.72 -29.77
C ALA A 264 10.35 -2.73 -30.90
N ALA A 265 10.02 -3.92 -31.42
CA ALA A 265 9.14 -4.14 -32.57
C ALA A 265 7.65 -3.80 -32.31
N VAL A 266 7.29 -3.43 -31.09
CA VAL A 266 5.91 -3.12 -30.69
C VAL A 266 5.86 -1.67 -30.23
N ARG A 267 5.60 -0.76 -31.18
CA ARG A 267 5.33 0.65 -30.88
C ARG A 267 3.83 0.83 -30.61
N PHE A 268 3.48 1.19 -29.41
CA PHE A 268 2.23 1.89 -29.14
C PHE A 268 2.44 3.38 -29.50
N THR A 269 2.13 3.78 -30.69
CA THR A 269 2.14 5.21 -31.04
C THR A 269 0.77 5.79 -30.72
N PHE A 270 0.60 6.36 -29.52
CA PHE A 270 -0.56 7.20 -29.20
C PHE A 270 -0.57 8.48 -30.05
N PHE A 271 0.53 8.80 -30.72
CA PHE A 271 0.74 10.04 -31.49
C PHE A 271 0.74 9.84 -33.01
N LYS A 272 0.46 8.64 -33.52
CA LYS A 272 0.23 8.45 -34.96
C LYS A 272 -1.26 8.38 -35.21
N THR A 273 -1.86 9.55 -35.50
CA THR A 273 -3.11 9.70 -36.26
C THR A 273 -2.82 9.70 -37.73
#